data_0c5bdfd6906acb99d6561b80640df9d4
#
_entry.id   0c5bdfd6906acb99d6561b80640df9d4
#
_cell.length_a   1.000
_cell.length_b   1.000
_cell.length_c   1.000
_cell.angle_alpha   90.00
_cell.angle_beta   90.00
_cell.angle_gamma   90.00
#
_symmetry.space_group_name_H-M   'P 1'
#
loop_
_entity.id
_entity.type
_entity.pdbx_description
1 polymer ?
#
loop_
_entity_poly.entity_id
_entity_poly.type
_entity_poly.pdbx_seq_one_letter_code
_entity_poly.pdbx_strand_id
1 'polypeptide(L)'
;SKALQEHARRVALEMPFTEHCWPFGPEYDVFKVGGKIFMLMATAHGRAHVSLKSDPEKSLLNQQIYRGVEPGYHLNKKHWISLYGTDDITPELVTDLITDSWNLVVDKLPKKDQKWIRPA
;
A
#
# COMPACT_ATOMS: atom_id res chain seq x y z
N SER A 1 -3.49 5.33 12.36
CA SER A 1 -2.66 5.75 13.49
C SER A 1 -1.26 6.09 13.04
N LYS A 2 -0.57 6.86 13.84
CA LYS A 2 0.82 7.24 13.56
C LYS A 2 1.73 6.03 13.53
N ALA A 3 1.53 5.10 14.46
CA ALA A 3 2.34 3.88 14.53
C ALA A 3 2.17 3.03 13.27
N LEU A 4 0.95 2.93 12.75
CA LEU A 4 0.66 2.24 11.51
C LEU A 4 1.44 2.88 10.34
N GLN A 5 1.33 4.19 10.21
CA GLN A 5 1.99 4.92 9.12
C GLN A 5 3.53 4.85 9.23
N GLU A 6 4.09 4.95 10.43
CA GLU A 6 5.53 4.84 10.62
C GLU A 6 6.06 3.46 10.21
N HIS A 7 5.35 2.41 10.62
CA HIS A 7 5.71 1.04 10.23
C HIS A 7 5.60 0.86 8.72
N ALA A 8 4.50 1.32 8.13
CA ALA A 8 4.28 1.20 6.68
C ALA A 8 5.35 1.94 5.89
N ARG A 9 5.73 3.14 6.32
CA ARG A 9 6.79 3.92 5.66
C ARG A 9 8.10 3.14 5.66
N ARG A 10 8.47 2.57 6.80
CA ARG A 10 9.71 1.81 6.94
C ARG A 10 9.72 0.61 6.01
N VAL A 11 8.64 -0.16 5.99
CA VAL A 11 8.52 -1.33 5.13
C VAL A 11 8.60 -0.94 3.65
N ALA A 12 7.84 0.09 3.25
CA ALA A 12 7.83 0.53 1.86
C ALA A 12 9.22 0.99 1.39
N LEU A 13 9.93 1.74 2.24
CA LEU A 13 11.28 2.23 1.90
C LEU A 13 12.31 1.10 1.80
N GLU A 14 12.08 -0.02 2.47
CA GLU A 14 12.94 -1.20 2.37
C GLU A 14 12.65 -2.05 1.13
N MET A 15 11.50 -1.85 0.49
CA MET A 15 11.20 -2.56 -0.75
C MET A 15 12.11 -2.05 -1.88
N PRO A 16 12.61 -2.96 -2.75
CA PRO A 16 13.55 -2.56 -3.81
C PRO A 16 12.99 -1.47 -4.73
N PHE A 17 13.85 -0.51 -5.06
CA PHE A 17 13.57 0.55 -6.03
C PHE A 17 12.35 1.42 -5.69
N THR A 18 12.03 1.54 -4.41
CA THR A 18 10.93 2.40 -3.96
C THR A 18 11.32 3.88 -4.09
N GLU A 19 10.44 4.64 -4.70
CA GLU A 19 10.55 6.09 -4.81
C GLU A 19 9.46 6.72 -3.92
N HIS A 20 9.85 7.57 -2.98
CA HIS A 20 8.95 8.30 -2.10
C HIS A 20 8.79 9.73 -2.60
N CYS A 21 7.58 10.18 -2.85
CA CYS A 21 7.33 11.48 -3.47
C CYS A 21 5.99 12.07 -2.99
N TRP A 22 5.73 13.31 -3.41
CA TRP A 22 4.55 14.06 -2.97
C TRP A 22 3.87 14.77 -4.16
N PRO A 23 3.44 14.03 -5.20
CA PRO A 23 2.86 14.64 -6.40
C PRO A 23 1.51 15.30 -6.18
N PHE A 24 0.82 14.99 -5.07
CA PHE A 24 -0.51 15.52 -4.76
C PHE A 24 -0.52 16.52 -3.61
N GLY A 25 0.67 16.90 -3.10
CA GLY A 25 0.80 17.81 -1.99
C GLY A 25 1.55 17.20 -0.81
N PRO A 26 2.06 18.04 0.11
CA PRO A 26 2.92 17.56 1.19
C PRO A 26 2.22 16.65 2.20
N GLU A 27 0.89 16.66 2.25
CA GLU A 27 0.10 15.85 3.15
C GLU A 27 -0.15 14.43 2.63
N TYR A 28 0.24 14.13 1.39
CA TYR A 28 0.04 12.81 0.76
C TYR A 28 1.39 12.16 0.48
N ASP A 29 1.74 11.17 1.29
CA ASP A 29 2.94 10.35 1.04
C ASP A 29 2.64 9.33 -0.04
N VAL A 30 3.41 9.35 -1.12
CA VAL A 30 3.23 8.45 -2.27
C VAL A 30 4.47 7.62 -2.47
N PHE A 31 4.30 6.32 -2.61
CA PHE A 31 5.40 5.38 -2.81
C PHE A 31 5.19 4.64 -4.13
N LYS A 32 6.21 4.70 -4.99
CA LYS A 32 6.17 4.14 -6.34
C LYS A 32 7.26 3.11 -6.55
N VAL A 33 7.02 2.21 -7.47
CA VAL A 33 8.03 1.32 -8.03
C VAL A 33 7.83 1.29 -9.55
N GLY A 34 8.90 1.48 -10.30
CA GLY A 34 8.80 1.53 -11.75
C GLY A 34 7.90 2.65 -12.26
N GLY A 35 7.78 3.75 -11.53
CA GLY A 35 6.93 4.88 -11.86
C GLY A 35 5.45 4.71 -11.55
N LYS A 36 5.07 3.59 -10.90
CA LYS A 36 3.66 3.30 -10.57
C LYS A 36 3.48 3.27 -9.06
N ILE A 37 2.33 3.77 -8.59
CA ILE A 37 2.03 3.88 -7.16
C ILE A 37 1.65 2.51 -6.59
N PHE A 38 2.30 2.10 -5.48
CA PHE A 38 1.90 0.92 -4.73
C PHE A 38 1.44 1.22 -3.30
N MET A 39 1.72 2.41 -2.80
CA MET A 39 1.26 2.81 -1.46
C MET A 39 1.02 4.32 -1.39
N LEU A 40 -0.07 4.68 -0.73
CA LEU A 40 -0.41 6.07 -0.40
C LEU A 40 -0.68 6.16 1.10
N MET A 41 -0.22 7.24 1.73
CA MET A 41 -0.55 7.50 3.13
C MET A 41 -1.04 8.93 3.29
N ALA A 42 -2.09 9.11 4.08
CA ALA A 42 -2.64 10.41 4.40
C ALA A 42 -3.47 10.33 5.68
N THR A 43 -3.94 11.47 6.13
CA THR A 43 -4.90 11.56 7.23
C THR A 43 -6.11 12.32 6.71
N ALA A 44 -7.28 11.71 6.77
CA ALA A 44 -8.52 12.30 6.34
C ALA A 44 -9.55 12.21 7.45
N HIS A 45 -10.22 13.32 7.76
CA HIS A 45 -11.23 13.39 8.82
C HIS A 45 -10.70 12.84 10.15
N GLY A 46 -9.45 13.15 10.47
CA GLY A 46 -8.80 12.71 11.70
C GLY A 46 -8.39 11.24 11.71
N ARG A 47 -8.54 10.53 10.59
CA ARG A 47 -8.18 9.10 10.50
C ARG A 47 -6.95 8.93 9.61
N ALA A 48 -5.83 8.53 10.22
CA ALA A 48 -4.61 8.20 9.48
C ALA A 48 -4.81 6.84 8.79
N HIS A 49 -4.45 6.76 7.51
CA HIS A 49 -4.64 5.52 6.75
C HIS A 49 -3.46 5.24 5.84
N VAL A 50 -3.37 3.98 5.42
CA VAL A 50 -2.41 3.47 4.45
C VAL A 50 -3.20 2.78 3.35
N SER A 51 -3.10 3.25 2.12
CA SER A 51 -3.81 2.65 0.99
C SER A 51 -2.85 1.84 0.14
N LEU A 52 -3.28 0.64 -0.23
CA LEU A 52 -2.46 -0.35 -0.95
C LEU A 52 -3.25 -0.96 -2.08
N LYS A 53 -2.56 -1.33 -3.15
CA LYS A 53 -3.16 -2.13 -4.21
C LYS A 53 -3.45 -3.53 -3.71
N SER A 54 -4.56 -4.10 -4.16
CA SER A 54 -4.98 -5.44 -3.75
C SER A 54 -5.68 -6.15 -4.89
N ASP A 55 -5.46 -7.45 -4.96
CA ASP A 55 -6.29 -8.33 -5.78
C ASP A 55 -7.75 -8.20 -5.31
N PRO A 56 -8.74 -8.11 -6.24
CA PRO A 56 -10.14 -7.89 -5.85
C PRO A 56 -10.72 -8.95 -4.91
N GLU A 57 -10.39 -10.21 -5.11
CA GLU A 57 -10.91 -11.28 -4.24
C GLU A 57 -10.30 -11.19 -2.85
N LYS A 58 -8.98 -10.97 -2.77
CA LYS A 58 -8.29 -10.78 -1.50
C LYS A 58 -8.79 -9.53 -0.78
N SER A 59 -9.09 -8.47 -1.52
CA SER A 59 -9.63 -7.23 -0.98
C SER A 59 -10.94 -7.51 -0.23
N LEU A 60 -11.87 -8.20 -0.87
CA LEU A 60 -13.15 -8.54 -0.25
C LEU A 60 -12.98 -9.44 0.97
N LEU A 61 -12.11 -10.43 0.86
CA LEU A 61 -11.83 -11.35 1.97
C LEU A 61 -11.24 -10.61 3.18
N ASN A 62 -10.24 -9.77 2.94
CA ASN A 62 -9.58 -9.02 4.01
C ASN A 62 -10.53 -8.00 4.67
N GLN A 63 -11.44 -7.40 3.90
CA GLN A 63 -12.46 -6.53 4.46
C GLN A 63 -13.41 -7.26 5.40
N GLN A 64 -13.68 -8.53 5.12
CA GLN A 64 -14.54 -9.35 5.99
C GLN A 64 -13.82 -9.81 7.25
N ILE A 65 -12.52 -10.13 7.13
CA ILE A 65 -11.72 -10.66 8.24
C ILE A 65 -11.28 -9.57 9.21
N TYR A 66 -10.86 -8.41 8.69
CA TYR A 66 -10.23 -7.35 9.50
C TYR A 66 -11.08 -6.09 9.52
N ARG A 67 -11.40 -5.60 10.73
CA ARG A 67 -12.15 -4.35 10.88
C ARG A 67 -11.39 -3.15 10.32
N GLY A 68 -10.08 -3.18 10.40
CA GLY A 68 -9.22 -2.09 9.93
C GLY A 68 -8.96 -2.08 8.44
N VAL A 69 -9.51 -3.03 7.68
CA VAL A 69 -9.42 -3.03 6.22
C VAL A 69 -10.73 -2.54 5.62
N GLU A 70 -10.67 -1.44 4.87
CA GLU A 70 -11.83 -0.83 4.22
C GLU A 70 -11.55 -0.68 2.72
N PRO A 71 -12.60 -0.45 1.90
CA PRO A 71 -12.38 -0.11 0.48
C PRO A 71 -11.50 1.12 0.36
N GLY A 72 -10.69 1.18 -0.71
CA GLY A 72 -9.73 2.27 -0.90
C GLY A 72 -10.36 3.65 -0.82
N TYR A 73 -9.87 4.47 0.10
CA TYR A 73 -10.37 5.83 0.32
C TYR A 73 -10.04 6.71 -0.88
N HIS A 74 -11.07 7.22 -1.54
CA HIS A 74 -10.96 8.05 -2.76
C HIS A 74 -10.15 7.41 -3.88
N LEU A 75 -10.11 6.07 -3.91
CA LEU A 75 -9.43 5.28 -4.92
C LEU A 75 -10.39 4.26 -5.53
N ASN A 76 -9.98 3.60 -6.60
CA ASN A 76 -10.75 2.52 -7.20
C ASN A 76 -10.92 1.40 -6.16
N LYS A 77 -12.16 1.15 -5.75
CA LYS A 77 -12.44 0.26 -4.62
C LYS A 77 -12.31 -1.22 -4.97
N LYS A 78 -12.22 -1.55 -6.26
CA LYS A 78 -11.99 -2.92 -6.72
C LYS A 78 -10.51 -3.30 -6.56
N HIS A 79 -9.60 -2.35 -6.74
CA HIS A 79 -8.16 -2.60 -6.80
C HIS A 79 -7.37 -1.99 -5.64
N TRP A 80 -8.02 -1.29 -4.73
CA TRP A 80 -7.36 -0.62 -3.62
C TRP A 80 -8.08 -0.87 -2.30
N ILE A 81 -7.30 -1.04 -1.24
CA ILE A 81 -7.79 -1.10 0.14
C ILE A 81 -7.13 0.01 0.94
N SER A 82 -7.79 0.41 2.03
CA SER A 82 -7.22 1.35 3.00
C SER A 82 -7.17 0.68 4.36
N LEU A 83 -6.02 0.79 5.01
CA LEU A 83 -5.77 0.22 6.33
C LEU A 83 -5.87 1.31 7.39
N TYR A 84 -6.52 0.98 8.50
CA TYR A 84 -6.65 1.86 9.66
C TYR A 84 -6.12 1.15 10.90
N GLY A 85 -5.73 1.93 11.91
CA GLY A 85 -5.01 1.39 13.07
C GLY A 85 -5.90 0.72 14.11
N THR A 86 -6.70 -0.24 13.72
CA THR A 86 -7.44 -1.09 14.66
C THR A 86 -6.54 -2.19 15.19
N ASP A 87 -6.96 -2.84 16.30
CA ASP A 87 -6.13 -3.84 16.99
C ASP A 87 -5.80 -5.05 16.11
N ASP A 88 -6.65 -5.35 15.14
CA ASP A 88 -6.46 -6.50 14.26
C ASP A 88 -5.53 -6.22 13.07
N ILE A 89 -5.04 -4.98 12.92
CA ILE A 89 -4.07 -4.61 11.89
C ILE A 89 -2.68 -4.68 12.52
N THR A 90 -2.09 -5.86 12.50
CA THR A 90 -0.77 -6.11 13.09
C THR A 90 0.35 -5.64 12.16
N PRO A 91 1.55 -5.35 12.70
CA PRO A 91 2.71 -5.03 11.84
C PRO A 91 3.01 -6.11 10.81
N GLU A 92 2.87 -7.38 11.17
CA GLU A 92 3.10 -8.51 10.27
C GLU A 92 2.11 -8.48 9.10
N LEU A 93 0.84 -8.23 9.39
CA LEU A 93 -0.18 -8.12 8.34
C LEU A 93 0.13 -6.95 7.41
N VAL A 94 0.50 -5.80 7.96
CA VAL A 94 0.83 -4.61 7.18
C VAL A 94 2.01 -4.90 6.25
N THR A 95 3.05 -5.55 6.75
CA THR A 95 4.22 -5.92 5.96
C THR A 95 3.82 -6.83 4.79
N ASP A 96 2.98 -7.83 5.06
CA ASP A 96 2.51 -8.76 4.03
C ASP A 96 1.68 -8.05 2.95
N LEU A 97 0.79 -7.15 3.37
CA LEU A 97 -0.06 -6.43 2.43
C LEU A 97 0.73 -5.43 1.58
N ILE A 98 1.76 -4.79 2.15
CA ILE A 98 2.64 -3.91 1.39
C ILE A 98 3.43 -4.71 0.37
N THR A 99 3.96 -5.86 0.77
CA THR A 99 4.71 -6.75 -0.12
C THR A 99 3.83 -7.21 -1.29
N ASP A 100 2.58 -7.59 -1.01
CA ASP A 100 1.61 -7.98 -2.03
C ASP A 100 1.34 -6.84 -3.00
N SER A 101 1.14 -5.63 -2.47
CA SER A 101 0.88 -4.44 -3.29
C SER A 101 2.04 -4.14 -4.23
N TRP A 102 3.27 -4.17 -3.69
CA TRP A 102 4.49 -3.94 -4.47
C TRP A 102 4.58 -4.98 -5.61
N ASN A 103 4.36 -6.25 -5.30
CA ASN A 103 4.40 -7.31 -6.30
C ASN A 103 3.32 -7.15 -7.38
N LEU A 104 2.10 -6.77 -6.99
CA LEU A 104 1.02 -6.53 -7.96
C LEU A 104 1.39 -5.43 -8.97
N VAL A 105 2.03 -4.37 -8.47
CA VAL A 105 2.48 -3.27 -9.35
C VAL A 105 3.60 -3.74 -10.26
N VAL A 106 4.61 -4.43 -9.71
CA VAL A 106 5.75 -4.92 -10.52
C VAL A 106 5.27 -5.90 -11.60
N ASP A 107 4.29 -6.77 -11.28
CA ASP A 107 3.74 -7.74 -12.23
C ASP A 107 3.13 -7.07 -13.48
N LYS A 108 2.71 -5.81 -13.36
CA LYS A 108 2.10 -5.06 -14.47
C LYS A 108 3.11 -4.23 -15.26
N LEU A 109 4.37 -4.19 -14.84
CA LEU A 109 5.41 -3.45 -15.55
C LEU A 109 5.88 -4.24 -16.77
N PRO A 110 6.54 -3.57 -17.76
CA PRO A 110 7.18 -4.29 -18.86
C PRO A 110 8.16 -5.34 -18.35
N LYS A 111 8.27 -6.44 -19.06
CA LYS A 111 9.09 -7.58 -18.65
C LYS A 111 10.55 -7.21 -18.35
N LYS A 112 11.13 -6.32 -19.14
CA LYS A 112 12.51 -5.88 -18.93
C LYS A 112 12.67 -5.14 -17.60
N ASP A 113 11.66 -4.37 -17.20
CA ASP A 113 11.69 -3.64 -15.94
C ASP A 113 11.52 -4.60 -14.76
N GLN A 114 10.69 -5.61 -14.91
CA GLN A 114 10.54 -6.65 -13.89
C GLN A 114 11.87 -7.34 -13.58
N LYS A 115 12.68 -7.61 -14.61
CA LYS A 115 13.99 -8.25 -14.43
C LYS A 115 14.97 -7.38 -13.65
N TRP A 116 14.89 -6.06 -13.84
CA TRP A 116 15.71 -5.10 -13.09
C TRP A 116 15.30 -5.05 -11.63
N ILE A 117 13.99 -4.97 -11.39
CA ILE A 117 13.43 -4.71 -10.08
C ILE A 117 13.41 -5.97 -9.23
N ARG A 118 13.16 -7.11 -9.89
CA ARG A 118 12.97 -8.39 -9.22
C ARG A 118 13.72 -9.46 -10.02
N PRO A 119 15.06 -9.47 -9.96
CA PRO A 119 15.86 -10.46 -10.70
C PRO A 119 15.59 -11.85 -10.15
N ALA A 120 15.61 -12.84 -11.05
CA ALA A 120 15.34 -14.23 -10.72
C ALA A 120 16.45 -14.84 -9.86
#